data_cb96849d45353a0840bb69ae9929cfbb
#
_entry.id   cb96849d45353a0840bb69ae9929cfbb
#
_cell.length_a   1.000
_cell.length_b   1.000
_cell.length_c   1.000
_cell.angle_alpha   90.00
_cell.angle_beta   90.00
_cell.angle_gamma   90.00
#
_symmetry.space_group_name_H-M   'P 1'
#
loop_
_entity.id
_entity.type
_entity.pdbx_description
1 polymer ?
#
loop_
_entity_poly.entity_id
_entity_poly.type
_entity_poly.pdbx_seq_one_letter_code
_entity_poly.pdbx_strand_id
1 'polypeptide(L)'
;MFSLAKDAGYVAQVLPGTIFNGASMKDLRVHLLDETTINSLITFENRDIFEAVDDRYNFGVVTFRNSGHTDELRGIFQQHGLDVIEEFDQRALSIPRKVLLEYSPEARTFPQLRAQEEVEILEKIVQHPPISRQTDDGWFAQPHAELHLTSDADRFIEEESEGDYPVYAGGNIYQFNYNPSFVNIKPPAFWSVEEDVDPERSAKRRVREKSVRKLKRTVYDAFDGTGSQVGFVNDLLEGHRGAKLAESDVLLDCTEHRIVFRDITKSTNERTIIAAVTPPGVICTNTLHTIRPYHIDPDKADLRDSPLHSAYKRVFTDESLFVALGLIDSVPFDYLMRTKIDTHIVMYKFKESQVPRLTAGDDWFEYIWRRAARLNCYGKAFAAMRDRLGVEAATDPDERETVQAELDAAAFHAYGLS
;
A
#
# COMPACT_ATOMS: atom_id res chain seq x y z
N MET A 1 -1.30 17.24 29.25
CA MET A 1 -2.22 18.24 28.63
C MET A 1 -3.64 18.02 29.17
N PHE A 2 -4.29 16.90 28.91
CA PHE A 2 -5.67 16.62 29.36
C PHE A 2 -5.86 16.69 30.87
N SER A 3 -4.94 16.13 31.67
CA SER A 3 -5.00 16.15 33.14
C SER A 3 -4.76 17.52 33.78
N LEU A 4 -4.29 18.50 33.01
CA LEU A 4 -4.06 19.88 33.49
C LEU A 4 -5.25 20.80 33.20
N ALA A 5 -6.11 20.41 32.27
CA ALA A 5 -7.30 21.17 31.95
C ALA A 5 -8.46 20.76 32.86
N LYS A 6 -9.29 21.72 33.26
CA LYS A 6 -10.55 21.44 33.95
C LYS A 6 -11.49 20.64 33.02
N ASP A 7 -12.40 19.88 33.62
CA ASP A 7 -13.52 19.31 32.86
C ASP A 7 -14.25 20.43 32.12
N ALA A 8 -14.52 20.19 30.82
CA ALA A 8 -15.09 21.17 29.93
C ALA A 8 -14.28 22.47 29.75
N GLY A 9 -13.03 22.53 30.22
CA GLY A 9 -12.11 23.63 29.93
C GLY A 9 -11.60 23.59 28.49
N TYR A 10 -11.19 24.75 28.00
CA TYR A 10 -10.59 24.86 26.66
C TYR A 10 -9.08 24.70 26.69
N VAL A 11 -8.54 24.05 25.70
CA VAL A 11 -7.12 23.82 25.48
C VAL A 11 -6.74 24.31 24.09
N ALA A 12 -5.63 25.00 23.97
CA ALA A 12 -5.00 25.34 22.68
C ALA A 12 -3.54 24.85 22.71
N GLN A 13 -3.11 24.17 21.64
CA GLN A 13 -1.77 23.60 21.56
C GLN A 13 -1.19 23.72 20.16
N VAL A 14 0.10 24.05 20.10
CA VAL A 14 0.93 23.88 18.90
C VAL A 14 1.61 22.53 18.99
N LEU A 15 1.44 21.69 18.00
CA LEU A 15 1.88 20.29 18.00
C LEU A 15 2.60 19.95 16.68
N PRO A 16 3.62 19.05 16.72
CA PRO A 16 4.24 18.56 15.49
C PRO A 16 3.23 17.90 14.53
N GLY A 17 3.40 18.09 13.22
CA GLY A 17 2.51 17.56 12.20
C GLY A 17 2.33 16.03 12.24
N THR A 18 3.35 15.30 12.71
CA THR A 18 3.30 13.86 12.90
C THR A 18 2.17 13.39 13.84
N ILE A 19 1.66 14.28 14.70
CA ILE A 19 0.50 13.98 15.57
C ILE A 19 -0.75 13.73 14.73
N PHE A 20 -0.91 14.41 13.60
CA PHE A 20 -2.10 14.33 12.77
C PHE A 20 -2.04 13.20 11.72
N ASN A 21 -0.83 12.79 11.31
CA ASN A 21 -0.64 11.81 10.22
C ASN A 21 0.30 10.63 10.54
N GLY A 22 0.98 10.59 11.69
CA GLY A 22 1.89 9.51 12.08
C GLY A 22 1.18 8.33 12.77
N ALA A 23 1.54 7.09 12.44
CA ALA A 23 0.92 5.89 13.01
C ALA A 23 1.06 5.79 14.54
N SER A 24 2.22 6.17 15.08
CA SER A 24 2.52 6.10 16.52
C SER A 24 1.66 7.02 17.40
N MET A 25 0.95 7.98 16.79
CA MET A 25 0.12 8.94 17.51
C MET A 25 -1.38 8.61 17.46
N LYS A 26 -1.73 7.37 17.09
CA LYS A 26 -3.12 6.91 17.01
C LYS A 26 -3.90 7.16 18.29
N ASP A 27 -3.38 6.73 19.44
CA ASP A 27 -4.11 6.82 20.73
C ASP A 27 -4.43 8.26 21.12
N LEU A 28 -3.55 9.20 20.78
CA LEU A 28 -3.81 10.63 20.98
C LEU A 28 -4.96 11.12 20.08
N ARG A 29 -4.99 10.71 18.81
CA ARG A 29 -6.07 11.09 17.89
C ARG A 29 -7.41 10.46 18.28
N VAL A 30 -7.39 9.20 18.72
CA VAL A 30 -8.58 8.52 19.27
C VAL A 30 -9.11 9.31 20.45
N HIS A 31 -8.25 9.67 21.42
CA HIS A 31 -8.64 10.47 22.58
C HIS A 31 -9.20 11.84 22.18
N LEU A 32 -8.58 12.53 21.22
CA LEU A 32 -9.06 13.82 20.71
C LEU A 32 -10.46 13.70 20.07
N LEU A 33 -10.71 12.62 19.31
CA LEU A 33 -11.99 12.40 18.63
C LEU A 33 -13.09 11.90 19.57
N ASP A 34 -12.75 11.05 20.53
CA ASP A 34 -13.72 10.30 21.34
C ASP A 34 -14.03 10.97 22.69
N GLU A 35 -13.07 11.69 23.26
CA GLU A 35 -13.15 12.24 24.61
C GLU A 35 -13.10 13.77 24.65
N THR A 36 -12.93 14.44 23.49
CA THR A 36 -12.91 15.89 23.41
C THR A 36 -13.72 16.42 22.24
N THR A 37 -14.17 17.68 22.34
CA THR A 37 -14.77 18.38 21.21
C THR A 37 -13.71 19.27 20.58
N ILE A 38 -13.19 18.89 19.39
CA ILE A 38 -12.23 19.69 18.64
C ILE A 38 -12.98 20.91 18.06
N ASN A 39 -12.53 22.11 18.44
CA ASN A 39 -13.11 23.36 17.95
C ASN A 39 -12.44 23.81 16.63
N SER A 40 -11.11 23.67 16.54
CA SER A 40 -10.36 24.01 15.34
C SER A 40 -9.10 23.18 15.23
N LEU A 41 -8.74 22.85 13.99
CA LEU A 41 -7.45 22.29 13.62
C LEU A 41 -6.90 23.07 12.42
N ILE A 42 -5.70 23.65 12.57
CA ILE A 42 -5.00 24.30 11.44
C ILE A 42 -3.63 23.64 11.32
N THR A 43 -3.29 23.13 10.15
CA THR A 43 -1.96 22.57 9.89
C THR A 43 -1.15 23.49 8.99
N PHE A 44 0.15 23.59 9.27
CA PHE A 44 1.10 24.48 8.61
C PHE A 44 2.32 23.73 8.10
N GLU A 45 2.86 24.17 6.97
CA GLU A 45 4.25 23.96 6.60
C GLU A 45 5.08 25.12 7.21
N ASN A 46 6.24 24.79 7.82
CA ASN A 46 7.09 25.82 8.42
C ASN A 46 7.86 26.57 7.34
N ARG A 47 7.21 27.57 6.73
CA ARG A 47 7.88 28.50 5.82
C ARG A 47 8.18 29.79 6.58
N ASP A 48 9.32 29.84 7.25
CA ASP A 48 9.78 30.96 8.08
C ASP A 48 8.85 31.37 9.24
N ILE A 49 7.85 30.54 9.62
CA ILE A 49 7.00 30.81 10.77
C ILE A 49 7.81 30.65 12.07
N PHE A 50 8.66 29.63 12.12
CA PHE A 50 9.64 29.42 13.19
C PHE A 50 11.05 29.44 12.60
N GLU A 51 11.76 30.56 12.70
CA GLU A 51 13.09 30.80 12.10
C GLU A 51 14.17 29.76 12.46
N ALA A 52 14.08 29.12 13.62
CA ALA A 52 15.04 28.11 14.08
C ALA A 52 14.67 26.67 13.71
N VAL A 53 13.58 26.45 12.98
CA VAL A 53 13.07 25.14 12.61
C VAL A 53 13.16 24.97 11.09
N ASP A 54 13.63 23.80 10.64
CA ASP A 54 13.74 23.46 9.22
C ASP A 54 12.38 23.62 8.51
N ASP A 55 12.37 24.26 7.34
CA ASP A 55 11.17 24.57 6.54
C ASP A 55 10.34 23.35 6.15
N ARG A 56 10.94 22.16 6.21
CA ARG A 56 10.27 20.88 5.94
C ARG A 56 9.43 20.38 7.12
N TYR A 57 9.52 21.00 8.29
CA TYR A 57 8.72 20.60 9.45
C TYR A 57 7.30 21.11 9.32
N ASN A 58 6.37 20.17 9.44
CA ASN A 58 4.94 20.47 9.54
C ASN A 58 4.55 20.54 11.01
N PHE A 59 3.67 21.47 11.34
CA PHE A 59 3.07 21.58 12.64
C PHE A 59 1.58 21.90 12.55
N GLY A 60 0.86 21.80 13.64
CA GLY A 60 -0.55 22.19 13.67
C GLY A 60 -0.93 22.86 14.97
N VAL A 61 -1.93 23.69 14.89
CA VAL A 61 -2.60 24.32 16.04
C VAL A 61 -3.95 23.63 16.20
N VAL A 62 -4.16 23.02 17.36
CA VAL A 62 -5.45 22.41 17.71
C VAL A 62 -6.04 23.11 18.92
N THR A 63 -7.32 23.44 18.82
CA THR A 63 -8.11 23.91 19.98
C THR A 63 -9.25 22.93 20.23
N PHE A 64 -9.46 22.58 21.48
CA PHE A 64 -10.51 21.65 21.85
C PHE A 64 -11.07 21.95 23.25
N ARG A 65 -12.30 21.53 23.49
CA ARG A 65 -12.90 21.44 24.80
C ARG A 65 -12.61 20.08 25.41
N ASN A 66 -12.12 20.05 26.64
CA ASN A 66 -11.74 18.84 27.37
C ASN A 66 -12.96 18.08 27.89
N SER A 67 -13.90 17.78 27.02
CA SER A 67 -15.09 16.96 27.27
C SER A 67 -15.88 16.75 25.99
N GLY A 68 -16.73 15.73 25.96
CA GLY A 68 -17.60 15.42 24.83
C GLY A 68 -16.93 14.50 23.81
N HIS A 69 -17.30 14.66 22.56
CA HIS A 69 -16.71 13.96 21.41
C HIS A 69 -16.78 14.90 20.19
N THR A 70 -16.01 14.58 19.18
CA THR A 70 -15.97 15.37 17.92
C THR A 70 -16.82 14.69 16.86
N ASP A 71 -17.99 15.25 16.53
CA ASP A 71 -18.88 14.77 15.47
C ASP A 71 -18.46 15.26 14.09
N GLU A 72 -17.80 16.41 14.06
CA GLU A 72 -17.36 17.09 12.87
C GLU A 72 -16.01 17.76 13.14
N LEU A 73 -15.02 17.52 12.29
CA LEU A 73 -13.73 18.20 12.36
C LEU A 73 -13.78 19.46 11.49
N ARG A 74 -13.70 20.62 12.12
CA ARG A 74 -13.46 21.89 11.42
C ARG A 74 -11.96 22.12 11.30
N GLY A 75 -11.45 22.21 10.07
CA GLY A 75 -10.02 22.31 9.86
C GLY A 75 -9.61 23.09 8.61
N ILE A 76 -8.40 23.66 8.65
CA ILE A 76 -7.69 24.23 7.50
C ILE A 76 -6.32 23.58 7.44
N PHE A 77 -5.91 23.12 6.26
CA PHE A 77 -4.74 22.28 6.14
C PHE A 77 -3.64 22.89 5.27
N GLN A 78 -2.38 22.55 5.55
CA GLN A 78 -1.19 22.88 4.73
C GLN A 78 -1.01 24.39 4.48
N GLN A 79 -1.20 25.22 5.48
CA GLN A 79 -1.07 26.67 5.37
C GLN A 79 0.38 27.14 5.51
N HIS A 80 0.68 28.31 4.93
CA HIS A 80 2.03 28.92 4.92
C HIS A 80 2.11 30.24 5.68
N GLY A 81 0.99 30.80 6.11
CA GLY A 81 0.90 32.08 6.84
C GLY A 81 -0.07 31.97 8.01
N LEU A 82 0.12 32.87 8.99
CA LEU A 82 -0.70 32.89 10.24
C LEU A 82 -2.01 33.67 10.10
N ASP A 83 -2.17 34.45 9.04
CA ASP A 83 -3.40 35.21 8.70
C ASP A 83 -4.66 34.34 8.66
N VAL A 84 -4.48 33.08 8.25
CA VAL A 84 -5.57 32.07 8.23
C VAL A 84 -6.24 31.86 9.59
N ILE A 85 -5.56 32.17 10.69
CA ILE A 85 -6.13 32.01 12.06
C ILE A 85 -7.32 32.96 12.25
N GLU A 86 -7.21 34.21 11.75
CA GLU A 86 -8.26 35.22 11.83
C GLU A 86 -9.43 34.90 10.86
N GLU A 87 -9.16 34.19 9.77
CA GLU A 87 -10.13 33.81 8.74
C GLU A 87 -10.73 32.42 8.98
N PHE A 88 -10.43 31.75 10.12
CA PHE A 88 -10.77 30.35 10.35
C PHE A 88 -12.25 30.03 10.09
N ASP A 89 -13.17 30.83 10.63
CA ASP A 89 -14.59 30.56 10.49
C ASP A 89 -15.12 30.65 9.06
N GLN A 90 -14.42 31.39 8.19
CA GLN A 90 -14.80 31.58 6.80
C GLN A 90 -14.18 30.51 5.88
N ARG A 91 -13.04 29.95 6.27
CA ARG A 91 -12.22 29.06 5.42
C ARG A 91 -12.18 27.61 5.89
N ALA A 92 -12.62 27.34 7.13
CA ALA A 92 -12.54 25.99 7.68
C ALA A 92 -13.44 25.03 6.91
N LEU A 93 -12.85 23.91 6.51
CA LEU A 93 -13.56 22.77 5.96
C LEU A 93 -14.28 22.04 7.08
N SER A 94 -15.40 21.44 6.76
CA SER A 94 -16.23 20.65 7.66
C SER A 94 -16.17 19.18 7.24
N ILE A 95 -15.53 18.35 8.05
CA ILE A 95 -15.31 16.94 7.75
C ILE A 95 -16.09 16.09 8.77
N PRO A 96 -17.15 15.38 8.33
CA PRO A 96 -17.93 14.53 9.21
C PRO A 96 -17.08 13.44 9.87
N ARG A 97 -17.34 13.15 11.14
CA ARG A 97 -16.64 12.09 11.89
C ARG A 97 -16.64 10.75 11.16
N LYS A 98 -17.76 10.37 10.53
CA LYS A 98 -17.84 9.14 9.74
C LYS A 98 -16.77 9.07 8.67
N VAL A 99 -16.55 10.17 7.94
CA VAL A 99 -15.51 10.26 6.90
C VAL A 99 -14.12 10.07 7.48
N LEU A 100 -13.82 10.72 8.61
CA LEU A 100 -12.52 10.55 9.31
C LEU A 100 -12.27 9.10 9.72
N LEU A 101 -13.29 8.44 10.28
CA LEU A 101 -13.17 7.07 10.76
C LEU A 101 -12.98 6.05 9.63
N GLU A 102 -13.66 6.24 8.49
CA GLU A 102 -13.53 5.39 7.31
C GLU A 102 -12.27 5.71 6.48
N TYR A 103 -11.84 6.98 6.46
CA TYR A 103 -10.62 7.38 5.76
C TYR A 103 -9.36 6.68 6.30
N SER A 104 -9.25 6.56 7.61
CA SER A 104 -8.13 5.89 8.28
C SER A 104 -8.63 5.04 9.45
N PRO A 105 -9.22 3.87 9.16
CA PRO A 105 -9.92 3.06 10.16
C PRO A 105 -9.01 2.52 11.25
N GLU A 106 -7.74 2.29 10.97
CA GLU A 106 -6.78 1.76 11.93
C GLU A 106 -5.93 2.86 12.57
N ALA A 107 -5.29 3.72 11.76
CA ALA A 107 -4.37 4.73 12.26
C ALA A 107 -5.05 6.03 12.70
N ARG A 108 -6.31 6.29 12.28
CA ARG A 108 -7.08 7.50 12.63
C ARG A 108 -6.38 8.80 12.19
N THR A 109 -5.66 8.77 11.08
CA THR A 109 -5.01 9.97 10.53
C THR A 109 -6.03 10.94 9.95
N PHE A 110 -5.69 12.23 9.96
CA PHE A 110 -6.55 13.27 9.41
C PHE A 110 -6.17 13.57 7.95
N PRO A 111 -7.15 13.70 7.04
CA PRO A 111 -6.87 14.04 5.65
C PRO A 111 -6.37 15.48 5.53
N GLN A 112 -5.51 15.73 4.53
CA GLN A 112 -5.02 17.06 4.20
C GLN A 112 -5.76 17.58 2.96
N LEU A 113 -6.88 18.27 3.18
CA LEU A 113 -7.80 18.75 2.14
C LEU A 113 -7.69 20.27 1.97
N ARG A 114 -8.05 20.79 0.80
CA ARG A 114 -7.90 22.20 0.43
C ARG A 114 -9.24 22.90 0.19
N ALA A 115 -10.29 22.15 -0.15
CA ALA A 115 -11.59 22.66 -0.51
C ALA A 115 -12.72 21.75 0.00
N GLN A 116 -13.92 22.29 0.17
CA GLN A 116 -15.07 21.52 0.66
C GLN A 116 -15.51 20.44 -0.35
N GLU A 117 -15.34 20.69 -1.63
CA GLU A 117 -15.58 19.72 -2.70
C GLU A 117 -14.71 18.47 -2.58
N GLU A 118 -13.50 18.62 -2.03
CA GLU A 118 -12.62 17.46 -1.74
C GLU A 118 -13.16 16.59 -0.61
N VAL A 119 -13.91 17.16 0.34
CA VAL A 119 -14.62 16.38 1.38
C VAL A 119 -15.72 15.55 0.73
N GLU A 120 -16.49 16.11 -0.21
CA GLU A 120 -17.55 15.39 -0.93
C GLU A 120 -17.00 14.24 -1.79
N ILE A 121 -15.85 14.46 -2.44
CA ILE A 121 -15.13 13.41 -3.17
C ILE A 121 -14.68 12.30 -2.20
N LEU A 122 -14.11 12.70 -1.07
CA LEU A 122 -13.64 11.75 -0.07
C LEU A 122 -14.80 10.94 0.54
N GLU A 123 -15.96 11.57 0.78
CA GLU A 123 -17.17 10.87 1.24
C GLU A 123 -17.61 9.73 0.31
N LYS A 124 -17.45 9.88 -1.00
CA LYS A 124 -17.73 8.82 -1.97
C LYS A 124 -16.66 7.73 -1.93
N ILE A 125 -15.39 8.12 -1.91
CA ILE A 125 -14.26 7.18 -1.90
C ILE A 125 -14.29 6.27 -0.65
N VAL A 126 -14.56 6.82 0.53
CA VAL A 126 -14.54 6.06 1.79
C VAL A 126 -15.71 5.09 1.96
N GLN A 127 -16.67 5.06 1.05
CA GLN A 127 -17.72 4.04 1.03
C GLN A 127 -17.20 2.67 0.59
N HIS A 128 -16.06 2.63 -0.10
CA HIS A 128 -15.42 1.40 -0.51
C HIS A 128 -14.56 0.79 0.61
N PRO A 129 -14.35 -0.53 0.61
CA PRO A 129 -13.52 -1.17 1.63
C PRO A 129 -12.04 -0.80 1.48
N PRO A 130 -11.25 -0.79 2.57
CA PRO A 130 -9.80 -0.70 2.52
C PRO A 130 -9.19 -1.79 1.63
N ILE A 131 -8.14 -1.46 0.87
CA ILE A 131 -7.53 -2.36 -0.12
C ILE A 131 -6.98 -3.67 0.50
N SER A 132 -6.61 -3.65 1.78
CA SER A 132 -6.11 -4.84 2.48
C SER A 132 -7.17 -5.68 3.19
N ARG A 133 -8.42 -5.21 3.26
CA ARG A 133 -9.50 -5.95 3.93
C ARG A 133 -9.85 -7.19 3.13
N GLN A 134 -9.71 -8.35 3.73
CA GLN A 134 -10.20 -9.59 3.15
C GLN A 134 -11.74 -9.60 3.17
N THR A 135 -12.32 -9.97 2.04
CA THR A 135 -13.77 -10.17 1.88
C THR A 135 -14.01 -11.58 1.39
N ASP A 136 -15.19 -12.12 1.60
CA ASP A 136 -15.53 -13.51 1.24
C ASP A 136 -15.46 -13.76 -0.28
N ASP A 137 -15.77 -12.75 -1.07
CA ASP A 137 -15.89 -12.83 -2.53
C ASP A 137 -14.96 -11.82 -3.25
N GLY A 138 -13.64 -11.86 -3.00
CA GLY A 138 -12.82 -10.92 -3.74
C GLY A 138 -11.35 -10.95 -3.43
N TRP A 139 -10.59 -10.26 -4.27
CA TRP A 139 -9.17 -10.04 -4.08
C TRP A 139 -8.91 -8.98 -2.99
N PHE A 140 -7.73 -8.99 -2.40
CA PHE A 140 -7.25 -7.99 -1.46
C PHE A 140 -5.74 -7.83 -1.58
N ALA A 141 -5.19 -6.67 -1.20
CA ALA A 141 -3.79 -6.39 -1.36
C ALA A 141 -3.03 -6.42 -0.03
N GLN A 142 -2.06 -7.32 0.08
CA GLN A 142 -1.13 -7.38 1.21
C GLN A 142 0.28 -6.93 0.79
N PRO A 143 0.63 -5.65 0.96
CA PRO A 143 1.95 -5.16 0.61
C PRO A 143 3.02 -5.66 1.58
N HIS A 144 4.23 -5.88 1.07
CA HIS A 144 5.43 -6.16 1.86
C HIS A 144 6.69 -5.72 1.13
N ALA A 145 7.79 -5.59 1.87
CA ALA A 145 9.14 -5.44 1.33
C ALA A 145 9.85 -6.80 1.33
N GLU A 146 10.35 -7.24 0.20
CA GLU A 146 11.09 -8.51 0.13
C GLU A 146 12.47 -8.38 0.76
N LEU A 147 13.26 -7.42 0.26
CA LEU A 147 14.63 -7.17 0.71
C LEU A 147 14.81 -5.68 1.04
N HIS A 148 15.89 -5.35 1.73
CA HIS A 148 16.28 -3.99 2.03
C HIS A 148 17.61 -3.65 1.36
N LEU A 149 17.67 -2.53 0.63
CA LEU A 149 18.88 -2.07 -0.08
C LEU A 149 20.11 -1.95 0.80
N THR A 150 19.94 -1.67 2.09
CA THR A 150 21.07 -1.49 3.02
C THR A 150 21.37 -2.75 3.83
N SER A 151 20.38 -3.36 4.45
CA SER A 151 20.59 -4.51 5.35
C SER A 151 20.79 -5.84 4.64
N ASP A 152 20.39 -5.94 3.36
CA ASP A 152 20.60 -7.11 2.52
C ASP A 152 21.58 -6.81 1.34
N ALA A 153 22.41 -5.73 1.46
CA ALA A 153 23.30 -5.27 0.38
C ALA A 153 24.36 -6.30 -0.04
N ASP A 154 24.79 -7.14 0.90
CA ASP A 154 25.71 -8.25 0.67
C ASP A 154 25.16 -9.34 -0.26
N ARG A 155 23.85 -9.32 -0.51
CA ARG A 155 23.13 -10.25 -1.41
C ARG A 155 22.95 -9.73 -2.83
N PHE A 156 23.46 -8.54 -3.13
CA PHE A 156 23.32 -7.91 -4.44
C PHE A 156 24.67 -7.84 -5.15
N ILE A 157 24.67 -8.14 -6.45
CA ILE A 157 25.81 -7.97 -7.33
C ILE A 157 25.46 -6.95 -8.43
N GLU A 158 26.45 -6.21 -8.92
CA GLU A 158 26.26 -5.16 -9.96
C GLU A 158 26.42 -5.74 -11.38
N GLU A 159 26.97 -6.94 -11.52
CA GLU A 159 27.18 -7.56 -12.82
C GLU A 159 26.00 -8.47 -13.17
N GLU A 160 25.42 -8.26 -14.36
CA GLU A 160 24.43 -9.17 -14.95
C GLU A 160 25.15 -10.42 -15.44
N SER A 161 24.68 -11.60 -15.02
CA SER A 161 25.11 -12.88 -15.52
C SER A 161 23.91 -13.73 -15.98
N GLU A 162 24.14 -14.73 -16.82
CA GLU A 162 23.07 -15.63 -17.27
C GLU A 162 22.45 -16.35 -16.06
N GLY A 163 21.12 -16.31 -15.98
CA GLY A 163 20.36 -16.97 -14.92
C GLY A 163 20.13 -16.13 -13.67
N ASP A 164 20.68 -14.94 -13.56
CA ASP A 164 20.47 -14.07 -12.42
C ASP A 164 19.07 -13.46 -12.38
N TYR A 165 18.50 -13.33 -11.21
CA TYR A 165 17.28 -12.58 -11.00
C TYR A 165 17.62 -11.10 -10.85
N PRO A 166 17.05 -10.20 -11.71
CA PRO A 166 17.20 -8.77 -11.52
C PRO A 166 16.55 -8.34 -10.19
N VAL A 167 17.23 -7.41 -9.50
CA VAL A 167 16.75 -6.82 -8.25
C VAL A 167 16.23 -5.43 -8.53
N TYR A 168 14.91 -5.27 -8.45
CA TYR A 168 14.22 -4.02 -8.76
C TYR A 168 14.11 -3.10 -7.54
N ALA A 169 14.33 -1.83 -7.79
CA ALA A 169 14.06 -0.70 -6.89
C ALA A 169 12.98 0.22 -7.50
N GLY A 170 12.51 1.19 -6.75
CA GLY A 170 11.45 2.09 -7.20
C GLY A 170 11.68 2.78 -8.56
N GLY A 171 12.95 3.05 -8.93
CA GLY A 171 13.30 3.65 -10.22
C GLY A 171 13.17 2.74 -11.44
N ASN A 172 12.93 1.44 -11.24
CA ASN A 172 12.90 0.44 -12.32
C ASN A 172 11.50 0.18 -12.89
N ILE A 173 10.48 0.88 -12.41
CA ILE A 173 9.11 0.80 -12.93
C ILE A 173 8.52 2.19 -13.18
N TYR A 174 7.46 2.23 -13.97
CA TYR A 174 6.52 3.34 -14.07
C TYR A 174 5.09 2.78 -14.17
N GLN A 175 4.06 3.63 -14.26
CA GLN A 175 2.67 3.18 -14.38
C GLN A 175 2.53 2.21 -15.55
N PHE A 176 2.06 0.99 -15.27
CA PHE A 176 1.92 -0.11 -16.25
C PHE A 176 3.21 -0.50 -16.98
N ASN A 177 4.39 -0.03 -16.50
CA ASN A 177 5.66 -0.31 -17.16
C ASN A 177 6.65 -0.94 -16.18
N TYR A 178 7.07 -2.17 -16.47
CA TYR A 178 8.02 -2.94 -15.68
C TYR A 178 9.45 -2.94 -16.27
N ASN A 179 9.66 -2.27 -17.40
CA ASN A 179 10.95 -2.07 -18.04
C ASN A 179 10.94 -0.79 -18.92
N PRO A 180 12.09 -0.29 -19.41
CA PRO A 180 12.19 0.99 -20.13
C PRO A 180 11.73 0.94 -21.59
N SER A 181 10.68 0.19 -21.94
CA SER A 181 10.23 0.07 -23.36
C SER A 181 9.49 1.30 -23.85
N PHE A 182 8.67 1.94 -23.01
CA PHE A 182 7.81 3.07 -23.41
C PHE A 182 8.08 4.36 -22.64
N VAL A 183 8.77 4.26 -21.52
CA VAL A 183 9.08 5.39 -20.64
C VAL A 183 10.54 5.35 -20.25
N ASN A 184 11.12 6.52 -20.01
CA ASN A 184 12.50 6.64 -19.56
C ASN A 184 12.61 6.27 -18.06
N ILE A 185 12.73 4.99 -17.78
CA ILE A 185 13.02 4.45 -16.44
C ILE A 185 14.40 3.79 -16.42
N LYS A 186 15.00 3.72 -15.26
CA LYS A 186 16.33 3.09 -15.11
C LYS A 186 16.21 1.57 -15.26
N PRO A 187 17.14 0.89 -15.95
CA PRO A 187 17.26 -0.57 -15.86
C PRO A 187 17.65 -0.97 -14.43
N PRO A 188 17.49 -2.25 -14.04
CA PRO A 188 18.01 -2.74 -12.75
C PRO A 188 19.51 -2.50 -12.67
N ALA A 189 19.99 -2.14 -11.48
CA ALA A 189 21.41 -1.94 -11.20
C ALA A 189 22.02 -3.13 -10.43
N PHE A 190 21.18 -4.05 -9.95
CA PHE A 190 21.58 -5.17 -9.14
C PHE A 190 20.94 -6.46 -9.58
N TRP A 191 21.62 -7.57 -9.33
CA TRP A 191 21.14 -8.92 -9.62
C TRP A 191 21.40 -9.84 -8.42
N SER A 192 20.71 -10.96 -8.39
CA SER A 192 20.88 -12.06 -7.45
C SER A 192 21.69 -13.16 -8.12
N VAL A 193 22.73 -13.63 -7.50
CA VAL A 193 23.40 -14.88 -7.93
C VAL A 193 22.45 -16.06 -7.78
N GLU A 194 22.57 -17.07 -8.66
CA GLU A 194 21.81 -18.31 -8.52
C GLU A 194 22.10 -19.01 -7.17
N GLU A 195 21.05 -19.58 -6.57
CA GLU A 195 21.08 -20.14 -5.22
C GLU A 195 22.04 -21.33 -5.07
N ASP A 196 22.19 -22.14 -6.10
CA ASP A 196 23.06 -23.30 -6.17
C ASP A 196 24.52 -22.96 -6.52
N VAL A 197 24.77 -21.77 -7.07
CA VAL A 197 26.12 -21.26 -7.36
C VAL A 197 26.75 -20.62 -6.12
N ASP A 198 26.05 -19.71 -5.48
CA ASP A 198 26.50 -19.07 -4.23
C ASP A 198 25.31 -18.72 -3.31
N PRO A 199 24.92 -19.65 -2.42
CA PRO A 199 23.78 -19.44 -1.53
C PRO A 199 23.93 -18.24 -0.59
N GLU A 200 25.16 -17.89 -0.21
CA GLU A 200 25.40 -16.77 0.72
C GLU A 200 25.21 -15.40 0.04
N ARG A 201 25.44 -15.31 -1.26
CA ARG A 201 25.26 -14.09 -2.06
C ARG A 201 23.94 -14.08 -2.83
N SER A 202 23.11 -15.12 -2.71
CA SER A 202 21.84 -15.20 -3.40
C SER A 202 20.76 -14.38 -2.70
N ALA A 203 20.25 -13.36 -3.38
CA ALA A 203 19.08 -12.59 -2.94
C ALA A 203 17.81 -13.47 -2.91
N LYS A 204 17.66 -14.40 -3.85
CA LYS A 204 16.56 -15.39 -3.89
C LYS A 204 16.58 -16.30 -2.65
N ARG A 205 17.76 -16.77 -2.24
CA ARG A 205 17.95 -17.52 -1.00
C ARG A 205 17.48 -16.71 0.21
N ARG A 206 17.81 -15.44 0.26
CA ARG A 206 17.39 -14.53 1.33
C ARG A 206 15.87 -14.36 1.39
N VAL A 207 15.20 -14.24 0.23
CA VAL A 207 13.72 -14.22 0.14
C VAL A 207 13.15 -15.54 0.67
N ARG A 208 13.73 -16.69 0.32
CA ARG A 208 13.32 -18.01 0.81
C ARG A 208 13.41 -18.10 2.33
N GLU A 209 14.51 -17.69 2.94
CA GLU A 209 14.69 -17.68 4.39
C GLU A 209 13.62 -16.82 5.10
N LYS A 210 13.30 -15.66 4.54
CA LYS A 210 12.22 -14.79 5.07
C LYS A 210 10.85 -15.46 4.91
N SER A 211 10.61 -16.17 3.80
CA SER A 211 9.36 -16.88 3.52
C SER A 211 9.15 -18.07 4.46
N VAL A 212 10.21 -18.85 4.75
CA VAL A 212 10.16 -19.94 5.75
C VAL A 212 9.81 -19.39 7.14
N ARG A 213 10.42 -18.27 7.53
CA ARG A 213 10.08 -17.63 8.82
C ARG A 213 8.63 -17.17 8.87
N LYS A 214 8.12 -16.61 7.77
CA LYS A 214 6.72 -16.18 7.67
C LYS A 214 5.78 -17.40 7.75
N LEU A 215 6.00 -18.44 6.93
CA LEU A 215 5.17 -19.65 6.93
C LEU A 215 5.11 -20.25 8.33
N LYS A 216 6.27 -20.41 8.98
CA LYS A 216 6.39 -20.93 10.34
C LYS A 216 5.54 -20.11 11.33
N ARG A 217 5.66 -18.77 11.27
CA ARG A 217 4.88 -17.88 12.13
C ARG A 217 3.38 -18.02 11.87
N THR A 218 2.98 -18.06 10.59
CA THR A 218 1.56 -18.18 10.22
C THR A 218 0.95 -19.50 10.69
N VAL A 219 1.67 -20.63 10.54
CA VAL A 219 1.23 -21.91 11.08
C VAL A 219 1.13 -21.87 12.61
N TYR A 220 2.13 -21.29 13.27
CA TYR A 220 2.11 -21.14 14.74
C TYR A 220 0.90 -20.36 15.23
N ASP A 221 0.62 -19.21 14.59
CA ASP A 221 -0.49 -18.34 14.97
C ASP A 221 -1.85 -18.99 14.64
N ALA A 222 -1.97 -19.71 13.50
CA ALA A 222 -3.22 -20.36 13.07
C ALA A 222 -3.65 -21.55 13.96
N PHE A 223 -2.70 -22.17 14.66
CA PHE A 223 -2.96 -23.32 15.52
C PHE A 223 -2.73 -23.03 17.02
N ASP A 224 -2.83 -21.76 17.42
CA ASP A 224 -2.69 -21.31 18.82
C ASP A 224 -1.41 -21.84 19.49
N GLY A 225 -0.28 -21.73 18.78
CA GLY A 225 1.01 -22.30 19.19
C GLY A 225 1.46 -21.84 20.56
N THR A 226 2.08 -22.75 21.32
CA THR A 226 2.63 -22.47 22.64
C THR A 226 4.12 -22.84 22.71
N GLY A 227 4.91 -22.15 23.52
CA GLY A 227 6.33 -22.41 23.67
C GLY A 227 7.17 -21.97 22.48
N SER A 228 8.16 -22.79 22.13
CA SER A 228 9.05 -22.51 20.99
C SER A 228 8.33 -22.63 19.66
N GLN A 229 8.31 -21.55 18.88
CA GLN A 229 7.67 -21.52 17.55
C GLN A 229 8.23 -22.63 16.62
N VAL A 230 9.56 -22.87 16.65
CA VAL A 230 10.20 -23.91 15.83
C VAL A 230 9.79 -25.30 16.31
N GLY A 231 9.82 -25.55 17.64
CA GLY A 231 9.43 -26.82 18.23
C GLY A 231 7.98 -27.15 17.89
N PHE A 232 7.06 -26.24 18.25
CA PHE A 232 5.61 -26.41 18.02
C PHE A 232 5.28 -26.74 16.55
N VAL A 233 5.78 -25.95 15.59
CA VAL A 233 5.45 -26.14 14.17
C VAL A 233 6.04 -27.46 13.65
N ASN A 234 7.25 -27.81 14.06
CA ASN A 234 7.86 -29.08 13.65
C ASN A 234 7.11 -30.30 14.22
N ASP A 235 6.76 -30.27 15.50
CA ASP A 235 6.00 -31.35 16.15
C ASP A 235 4.60 -31.49 15.54
N LEU A 236 3.94 -30.36 15.25
CA LEU A 236 2.63 -30.33 14.58
C LEU A 236 2.71 -30.99 13.19
N LEU A 237 3.64 -30.59 12.35
CA LEU A 237 3.79 -31.14 11.00
C LEU A 237 4.25 -32.59 11.02
N GLU A 238 5.19 -32.96 11.89
CA GLU A 238 5.66 -34.33 12.04
C GLU A 238 4.50 -35.27 12.46
N GLY A 239 3.63 -34.82 13.35
CA GLY A 239 2.43 -35.55 13.76
C GLY A 239 1.38 -35.74 12.65
N HIS A 240 1.31 -34.82 11.67
CA HIS A 240 0.32 -34.88 10.59
C HIS A 240 0.84 -35.54 9.30
N ARG A 241 2.10 -35.34 8.95
CA ARG A 241 2.69 -35.80 7.67
C ARG A 241 4.00 -36.57 7.80
N GLY A 242 4.52 -36.76 9.02
CA GLY A 242 5.77 -37.46 9.28
C GLY A 242 7.04 -36.69 8.88
N ALA A 243 6.93 -35.37 8.65
CA ALA A 243 8.06 -34.51 8.23
C ALA A 243 7.97 -33.14 8.86
N LYS A 244 9.11 -32.56 9.22
CA LYS A 244 9.25 -31.21 9.75
C LYS A 244 9.11 -30.16 8.63
N LEU A 245 9.02 -28.89 9.02
CA LEU A 245 9.03 -27.76 8.09
C LEU A 245 10.34 -27.74 7.30
N ALA A 246 10.22 -27.69 5.97
CA ALA A 246 11.32 -27.66 5.02
C ALA A 246 11.26 -26.39 4.14
N GLU A 247 12.36 -26.06 3.47
CA GLU A 247 12.41 -24.93 2.54
C GLU A 247 11.55 -25.16 1.30
N SER A 248 11.33 -26.41 0.91
CA SER A 248 10.40 -26.77 -0.17
C SER A 248 8.93 -26.49 0.14
N ASP A 249 8.59 -26.27 1.42
CA ASP A 249 7.22 -25.95 1.81
C ASP A 249 6.77 -24.53 1.44
N VAL A 250 7.71 -23.65 1.04
CA VAL A 250 7.38 -22.28 0.69
C VAL A 250 7.20 -22.08 -0.81
N LEU A 251 6.15 -21.32 -1.17
CA LEU A 251 6.04 -20.66 -2.46
C LEU A 251 6.67 -19.28 -2.36
N LEU A 252 7.52 -18.94 -3.35
CA LEU A 252 8.17 -17.62 -3.40
C LEU A 252 7.33 -16.66 -4.21
N ASP A 253 6.98 -15.52 -3.65
CA ASP A 253 6.22 -14.48 -4.34
C ASP A 253 6.95 -14.01 -5.62
N CYS A 254 8.30 -14.02 -5.63
CA CYS A 254 9.11 -13.61 -6.78
C CYS A 254 9.05 -14.57 -8.00
N THR A 255 8.47 -15.75 -7.86
CA THR A 255 8.23 -16.67 -8.98
C THR A 255 6.89 -16.48 -9.67
N GLU A 256 6.10 -15.49 -9.22
CA GLU A 256 4.77 -15.19 -9.74
C GLU A 256 4.70 -13.80 -10.39
N HIS A 257 3.69 -13.61 -11.26
CA HIS A 257 3.27 -12.27 -11.66
C HIS A 257 2.65 -11.57 -10.44
N ARG A 258 3.09 -10.35 -10.16
CA ARG A 258 2.61 -9.63 -8.98
C ARG A 258 2.65 -8.12 -9.17
N ILE A 259 1.73 -7.43 -8.54
CA ILE A 259 1.74 -5.97 -8.50
C ILE A 259 2.88 -5.52 -7.61
N VAL A 260 3.60 -4.51 -8.08
CA VAL A 260 4.62 -3.77 -7.34
C VAL A 260 4.32 -2.28 -7.40
N PHE A 261 4.68 -1.52 -6.36
CA PHE A 261 4.50 -0.07 -6.36
C PHE A 261 5.65 0.65 -5.64
N ARG A 262 5.94 1.88 -6.07
CA ARG A 262 7.01 2.71 -5.49
C ARG A 262 6.67 3.11 -4.07
N ASP A 263 7.67 3.05 -3.16
CA ASP A 263 7.58 3.62 -1.82
C ASP A 263 7.86 5.13 -1.84
N ILE A 264 8.96 5.56 -2.48
CA ILE A 264 9.40 6.96 -2.46
C ILE A 264 8.62 7.77 -3.50
N THR A 265 7.91 8.79 -3.01
CA THR A 265 7.08 9.66 -3.82
C THR A 265 6.84 11.00 -3.10
N LYS A 266 6.13 11.92 -3.73
CA LYS A 266 5.67 13.18 -3.11
C LYS A 266 4.25 13.48 -3.60
N SER A 267 3.45 14.13 -2.77
CA SER A 267 2.11 14.61 -3.13
C SER A 267 2.11 15.62 -4.29
N THR A 268 3.27 16.27 -4.56
CA THR A 268 3.47 17.23 -5.64
C THR A 268 3.94 16.61 -6.96
N ASN A 269 4.21 15.30 -7.00
CA ASN A 269 4.56 14.62 -8.24
C ASN A 269 3.36 14.57 -9.19
N GLU A 270 3.60 14.40 -10.48
CA GLU A 270 2.53 14.16 -11.48
C GLU A 270 1.66 12.97 -11.07
N ARG A 271 2.29 11.89 -10.64
CA ARG A 271 1.63 10.73 -10.02
C ARG A 271 2.26 10.42 -8.67
N THR A 272 1.43 10.27 -7.67
CA THR A 272 1.81 9.91 -6.31
C THR A 272 2.01 8.41 -6.17
N ILE A 273 1.06 7.61 -6.65
CA ILE A 273 1.19 6.16 -6.76
C ILE A 273 1.67 5.78 -8.15
N ILE A 274 2.63 4.88 -8.21
CA ILE A 274 3.16 4.32 -9.46
C ILE A 274 3.30 2.82 -9.25
N ALA A 275 2.57 2.05 -10.01
CA ALA A 275 2.52 0.60 -9.93
C ALA A 275 2.70 -0.08 -11.30
N ALA A 276 3.07 -1.34 -11.28
CA ALA A 276 3.11 -2.22 -12.43
C ALA A 276 2.96 -3.68 -12.00
N VAL A 277 2.61 -4.57 -12.91
CA VAL A 277 2.79 -6.01 -12.70
C VAL A 277 4.17 -6.40 -13.26
N THR A 278 4.99 -7.02 -12.41
CA THR A 278 6.27 -7.61 -12.83
C THR A 278 6.08 -9.05 -13.29
N PRO A 279 6.90 -9.51 -14.26
CA PRO A 279 6.96 -10.93 -14.60
C PRO A 279 7.56 -11.75 -13.45
N PRO A 280 7.43 -13.08 -13.48
CA PRO A 280 8.19 -14.00 -12.64
C PRO A 280 9.70 -13.78 -12.79
N GLY A 281 10.46 -14.06 -11.74
CA GLY A 281 11.92 -13.96 -11.76
C GLY A 281 12.47 -12.58 -11.37
N VAL A 282 11.65 -11.69 -10.83
CA VAL A 282 12.08 -10.37 -10.34
C VAL A 282 12.06 -10.37 -8.81
N ILE A 283 13.09 -9.85 -8.17
CA ILE A 283 13.16 -9.61 -6.72
C ILE A 283 13.07 -8.10 -6.46
N CYS A 284 12.37 -7.68 -5.41
CA CYS A 284 12.15 -6.27 -5.14
C CYS A 284 12.77 -5.82 -3.82
N THR A 285 13.25 -4.57 -3.79
CA THR A 285 13.78 -3.93 -2.59
C THR A 285 12.68 -3.20 -1.80
N ASN A 286 13.02 -2.69 -0.62
CA ASN A 286 12.10 -1.89 0.21
C ASN A 286 11.64 -0.58 -0.42
N THR A 287 12.29 -0.10 -1.48
CA THR A 287 11.84 1.09 -2.23
C THR A 287 10.81 0.76 -3.31
N LEU A 288 10.54 -0.53 -3.51
CA LEU A 288 9.53 -1.07 -4.41
C LEU A 288 8.75 -2.17 -3.67
N HIS A 289 7.65 -1.79 -3.04
CA HIS A 289 6.80 -2.74 -2.33
C HIS A 289 6.11 -3.70 -3.29
N THR A 290 5.95 -4.94 -2.85
CA THR A 290 5.24 -5.97 -3.62
C THR A 290 3.92 -6.31 -2.96
N ILE A 291 2.90 -6.63 -3.76
CA ILE A 291 1.64 -7.20 -3.26
C ILE A 291 1.73 -8.71 -3.36
N ARG A 292 1.41 -9.40 -2.27
CA ARG A 292 1.51 -10.87 -2.21
C ARG A 292 0.50 -11.54 -3.14
N PRO A 293 0.94 -12.47 -4.00
CA PRO A 293 0.04 -13.25 -4.84
C PRO A 293 -0.73 -14.31 -4.06
N TYR A 294 -0.24 -14.66 -2.85
CA TYR A 294 -0.81 -15.67 -1.98
C TYR A 294 -1.11 -15.15 -0.59
N HIS A 295 -2.23 -15.59 -0.04
CA HIS A 295 -2.52 -15.54 1.39
C HIS A 295 -2.22 -16.92 1.99
N ILE A 296 -1.45 -16.94 3.09
CA ILE A 296 -1.14 -18.19 3.79
C ILE A 296 -2.21 -18.40 4.84
N ASP A 297 -3.05 -19.44 4.64
CA ASP A 297 -4.18 -19.78 5.50
C ASP A 297 -4.24 -21.30 5.65
N PRO A 298 -3.43 -21.88 6.58
CA PRO A 298 -3.32 -23.31 6.76
C PRO A 298 -4.49 -23.84 7.59
N ASP A 299 -5.11 -24.91 7.09
CA ASP A 299 -6.05 -25.72 7.84
C ASP A 299 -5.46 -27.10 8.24
N LYS A 300 -6.25 -27.92 8.98
CA LYS A 300 -5.80 -29.26 9.40
C LYS A 300 -5.61 -30.24 8.23
N ALA A 301 -6.28 -30.02 7.11
CA ALA A 301 -6.11 -30.86 5.93
C ALA A 301 -4.80 -30.52 5.24
N ASP A 302 -4.48 -29.22 5.10
CA ASP A 302 -3.23 -28.73 4.51
C ASP A 302 -1.98 -29.29 5.21
N LEU A 303 -2.03 -29.50 6.56
CA LEU A 303 -0.89 -30.03 7.33
C LEU A 303 -0.45 -31.44 6.92
N ARG A 304 -1.24 -32.16 6.15
CA ARG A 304 -0.92 -33.50 5.64
C ARG A 304 -0.08 -33.45 4.36
N ASP A 305 -0.05 -32.30 3.70
CA ASP A 305 0.64 -32.14 2.43
C ASP A 305 2.14 -31.97 2.61
N SER A 306 2.89 -32.48 1.68
CA SER A 306 4.34 -32.28 1.59
C SER A 306 4.73 -32.16 0.12
N PRO A 307 5.09 -30.94 -0.33
CA PRO A 307 5.25 -29.69 0.42
C PRO A 307 3.91 -29.05 0.82
N LEU A 308 3.93 -28.11 1.81
CA LEU A 308 2.77 -27.43 2.41
C LEU A 308 2.21 -26.33 1.48
N HIS A 309 2.13 -26.60 0.18
CA HIS A 309 1.70 -25.60 -0.83
C HIS A 309 0.18 -25.36 -0.81
N SER A 310 -0.61 -26.32 -0.35
CA SER A 310 -2.07 -26.17 -0.19
C SER A 310 -2.47 -25.07 0.80
N ALA A 311 -1.60 -24.75 1.78
CA ALA A 311 -1.80 -23.62 2.69
C ALA A 311 -1.70 -22.24 2.01
N TYR A 312 -1.21 -22.17 0.78
CA TYR A 312 -1.09 -20.93 0.01
C TYR A 312 -2.32 -20.75 -0.89
N LYS A 313 -3.25 -19.93 -0.43
CA LYS A 313 -4.47 -19.60 -1.20
C LYS A 313 -4.16 -18.42 -2.13
N ARG A 314 -4.41 -18.61 -3.45
CA ARG A 314 -4.19 -17.54 -4.45
C ARG A 314 -5.17 -16.40 -4.20
N VAL A 315 -4.65 -15.17 -4.18
CA VAL A 315 -5.44 -13.95 -3.89
C VAL A 315 -6.06 -13.37 -5.17
N PHE A 316 -5.37 -13.51 -6.30
CA PHE A 316 -5.78 -12.93 -7.58
C PHE A 316 -5.97 -14.00 -8.64
N THR A 317 -7.02 -13.90 -9.45
CA THR A 317 -7.03 -14.46 -10.80
C THR A 317 -6.20 -13.58 -11.72
N ASP A 318 -5.90 -14.03 -12.95
CA ASP A 318 -5.19 -13.19 -13.92
C ASP A 318 -5.97 -11.88 -14.19
N GLU A 319 -7.29 -11.92 -14.30
CA GLU A 319 -8.15 -10.76 -14.53
C GLU A 319 -8.19 -9.82 -13.32
N SER A 320 -8.42 -10.38 -12.11
CA SER A 320 -8.50 -9.56 -10.90
C SER A 320 -7.17 -8.91 -10.52
N LEU A 321 -6.03 -9.50 -10.93
CA LEU A 321 -4.71 -8.88 -10.81
C LEU A 321 -4.64 -7.57 -11.59
N PHE A 322 -5.18 -7.56 -12.83
CA PHE A 322 -5.22 -6.35 -13.65
C PHE A 322 -6.34 -5.39 -13.28
N VAL A 323 -7.46 -5.84 -12.70
CA VAL A 323 -8.42 -4.93 -12.05
C VAL A 323 -7.74 -4.18 -10.90
N ALA A 324 -7.05 -4.90 -10.03
CA ALA A 324 -6.35 -4.29 -8.91
C ALA A 324 -5.27 -3.29 -9.37
N LEU A 325 -4.45 -3.66 -10.37
CA LEU A 325 -3.47 -2.75 -10.96
C LEU A 325 -4.13 -1.50 -11.55
N GLY A 326 -5.19 -1.69 -12.36
CA GLY A 326 -5.89 -0.57 -13.01
C GLY A 326 -6.49 0.41 -12.01
N LEU A 327 -7.08 -0.08 -10.92
CA LEU A 327 -7.61 0.75 -9.85
C LEU A 327 -6.51 1.45 -9.05
N ILE A 328 -5.39 0.76 -8.75
CA ILE A 328 -4.24 1.35 -8.01
C ILE A 328 -3.58 2.47 -8.82
N ASP A 329 -3.39 2.30 -10.14
CA ASP A 329 -2.78 3.31 -11.01
C ASP A 329 -3.77 4.38 -11.49
N SER A 330 -5.05 4.31 -11.10
CA SER A 330 -6.09 5.27 -11.51
C SER A 330 -5.98 6.62 -10.80
N VAL A 331 -6.53 7.66 -11.43
CA VAL A 331 -6.60 9.01 -10.87
C VAL A 331 -7.33 9.05 -9.52
N PRO A 332 -8.49 8.39 -9.29
CA PRO A 332 -9.16 8.42 -8.00
C PRO A 332 -8.31 7.85 -6.85
N PHE A 333 -7.60 6.75 -7.08
CA PHE A 333 -6.72 6.18 -6.04
C PHE A 333 -5.47 7.03 -5.82
N ASP A 334 -4.88 7.59 -6.87
CA ASP A 334 -3.76 8.54 -6.77
C ASP A 334 -4.16 9.78 -5.95
N TYR A 335 -5.36 10.33 -6.20
CA TYR A 335 -5.91 11.42 -5.41
C TYR A 335 -6.02 11.06 -3.93
N LEU A 336 -6.62 9.91 -3.60
CA LEU A 336 -6.71 9.43 -2.21
C LEU A 336 -5.33 9.32 -1.57
N MET A 337 -4.35 8.76 -2.28
CA MET A 337 -2.98 8.65 -1.78
C MET A 337 -2.33 10.01 -1.53
N ARG A 338 -2.57 11.02 -2.38
CA ARG A 338 -2.09 12.40 -2.18
C ARG A 338 -2.53 13.01 -0.87
N THR A 339 -3.75 12.72 -0.43
CA THR A 339 -4.28 13.24 0.84
C THR A 339 -3.64 12.58 2.07
N LYS A 340 -3.01 11.41 1.90
CA LYS A 340 -2.46 10.59 2.98
C LYS A 340 -0.94 10.72 3.18
N ILE A 341 -0.20 11.08 2.13
CA ILE A 341 1.27 10.94 2.14
C ILE A 341 2.01 12.28 2.16
N ASP A 342 3.23 12.23 2.67
CA ASP A 342 4.22 13.31 2.57
C ASP A 342 5.31 12.95 1.54
N THR A 343 6.20 11.99 1.87
CA THR A 343 7.35 11.59 1.04
C THR A 343 7.44 10.09 0.78
N HIS A 344 6.63 9.28 1.47
CA HIS A 344 6.63 7.82 1.37
C HIS A 344 5.22 7.25 1.39
N ILE A 345 5.00 6.21 0.58
CA ILE A 345 3.81 5.37 0.67
C ILE A 345 4.08 4.29 1.72
N VAL A 346 3.98 4.66 2.99
CA VAL A 346 4.12 3.68 4.06
C VAL A 346 2.98 2.65 4.02
N MET A 347 3.31 1.38 4.27
CA MET A 347 2.40 0.25 4.04
C MET A 347 1.04 0.38 4.73
N TYR A 348 0.96 0.96 5.94
CA TYR A 348 -0.33 1.09 6.62
C TYR A 348 -1.26 2.07 5.90
N LYS A 349 -0.74 3.19 5.36
CA LYS A 349 -1.52 4.16 4.58
C LYS A 349 -2.08 3.53 3.30
N PHE A 350 -1.26 2.73 2.61
CA PHE A 350 -1.73 1.95 1.46
C PHE A 350 -2.82 0.94 1.87
N LYS A 351 -2.59 0.16 2.93
CA LYS A 351 -3.54 -0.86 3.41
C LYS A 351 -4.92 -0.29 3.76
N GLU A 352 -4.96 0.91 4.35
CA GLU A 352 -6.18 1.59 4.75
C GLU A 352 -6.85 2.39 3.60
N SER A 353 -6.24 2.42 2.42
CA SER A 353 -6.80 3.15 1.29
C SER A 353 -7.94 2.38 0.63
N GLN A 354 -9.03 3.07 0.38
CA GLN A 354 -10.26 2.49 -0.10
C GLN A 354 -10.21 2.25 -1.61
N VAL A 355 -10.78 1.12 -2.04
CA VAL A 355 -10.84 0.75 -3.45
C VAL A 355 -12.10 -0.05 -3.76
N PRO A 356 -12.78 0.19 -4.89
CA PRO A 356 -13.89 -0.65 -5.35
C PRO A 356 -13.45 -2.12 -5.50
N ARG A 357 -14.17 -3.04 -4.88
CA ARG A 357 -13.89 -4.49 -4.98
C ARG A 357 -14.64 -5.10 -6.14
N LEU A 358 -14.22 -4.75 -7.35
CA LEU A 358 -14.82 -5.31 -8.54
C LEU A 358 -14.48 -6.79 -8.70
N THR A 359 -15.48 -7.59 -9.01
CA THR A 359 -15.40 -9.02 -9.27
C THR A 359 -16.05 -9.35 -10.62
N ALA A 360 -15.89 -10.58 -11.08
CA ALA A 360 -16.51 -11.01 -12.34
C ALA A 360 -18.05 -10.84 -12.27
N GLY A 361 -18.60 -10.05 -13.19
CA GLY A 361 -20.02 -9.70 -13.26
C GLY A 361 -20.35 -8.26 -12.87
N ASP A 362 -19.40 -7.53 -12.26
CA ASP A 362 -19.56 -6.10 -12.04
C ASP A 362 -19.35 -5.31 -13.33
N ASP A 363 -20.08 -4.20 -13.52
CA ASP A 363 -20.14 -3.44 -14.76
C ASP A 363 -18.77 -3.00 -15.31
N TRP A 364 -17.83 -2.65 -14.44
CA TRP A 364 -16.52 -2.14 -14.83
C TRP A 364 -15.40 -3.15 -14.74
N PHE A 365 -15.64 -4.38 -14.25
CA PHE A 365 -14.63 -5.41 -14.06
C PHE A 365 -13.88 -5.71 -15.35
N GLU A 366 -14.62 -6.14 -16.41
CA GLU A 366 -14.01 -6.52 -17.68
C GLU A 366 -13.36 -5.33 -18.39
N TYR A 367 -13.98 -4.17 -18.30
CA TYR A 367 -13.48 -2.95 -18.94
C TYR A 367 -12.12 -2.53 -18.38
N ILE A 368 -11.97 -2.57 -17.05
CA ILE A 368 -10.73 -2.17 -16.35
C ILE A 368 -9.62 -3.18 -16.58
N TRP A 369 -9.86 -4.49 -16.32
CA TRP A 369 -8.76 -5.44 -16.43
C TRP A 369 -8.21 -5.57 -17.86
N ARG A 370 -9.04 -5.52 -18.88
CA ARG A 370 -8.58 -5.58 -20.27
C ARG A 370 -7.64 -4.41 -20.61
N ARG A 371 -7.95 -3.22 -20.16
CA ARG A 371 -7.12 -2.03 -20.38
C ARG A 371 -5.82 -2.06 -19.60
N ALA A 372 -5.88 -2.40 -18.34
CA ALA A 372 -4.67 -2.56 -17.53
C ALA A 372 -3.74 -3.65 -18.07
N ALA A 373 -4.30 -4.79 -18.50
CA ALA A 373 -3.54 -5.87 -19.13
C ALA A 373 -2.92 -5.44 -20.46
N ARG A 374 -3.65 -4.71 -21.31
CA ARG A 374 -3.12 -4.17 -22.59
C ARG A 374 -1.97 -3.19 -22.36
N LEU A 375 -2.03 -2.38 -21.30
CA LEU A 375 -0.96 -1.43 -20.95
C LEU A 375 0.27 -2.12 -20.38
N ASN A 376 0.10 -3.16 -19.55
CA ASN A 376 1.20 -3.78 -18.80
C ASN A 376 1.81 -5.02 -19.50
N CYS A 377 1.01 -5.82 -20.22
CA CYS A 377 1.46 -7.12 -20.72
C CYS A 377 2.17 -7.03 -22.07
N TYR A 378 3.15 -6.18 -22.23
CA TYR A 378 4.00 -6.11 -23.42
C TYR A 378 5.25 -7.00 -23.29
N GLY A 379 5.98 -7.18 -24.39
CA GLY A 379 7.22 -7.96 -24.42
C GLY A 379 7.04 -9.48 -24.27
N LYS A 380 8.15 -10.20 -24.33
CA LYS A 380 8.16 -11.67 -24.30
C LYS A 380 7.77 -12.25 -22.93
N ALA A 381 8.13 -11.57 -21.85
CA ALA A 381 7.87 -12.03 -20.48
C ALA A 381 6.38 -12.20 -20.16
N PHE A 382 5.51 -11.51 -20.88
CA PHE A 382 4.05 -11.58 -20.72
C PHE A 382 3.32 -12.34 -21.84
N ALA A 383 4.05 -13.00 -22.77
CA ALA A 383 3.40 -13.68 -23.90
C ALA A 383 2.34 -14.71 -23.44
N ALA A 384 2.71 -15.60 -22.54
CA ALA A 384 1.78 -16.60 -22.00
C ALA A 384 0.59 -15.98 -21.24
N MET A 385 0.78 -14.85 -20.56
CA MET A 385 -0.29 -14.13 -19.88
C MET A 385 -1.27 -13.52 -20.89
N ARG A 386 -0.76 -12.87 -21.95
CA ARG A 386 -1.60 -12.34 -23.03
C ARG A 386 -2.45 -13.43 -23.70
N ASP A 387 -1.83 -14.59 -23.98
CA ASP A 387 -2.52 -15.72 -24.57
C ASP A 387 -3.68 -16.22 -23.70
N ARG A 388 -3.45 -16.35 -22.40
CA ARG A 388 -4.51 -16.74 -21.44
C ARG A 388 -5.63 -15.71 -21.33
N LEU A 389 -5.28 -14.41 -21.31
CA LEU A 389 -6.25 -13.31 -21.19
C LEU A 389 -6.94 -12.95 -22.50
N GLY A 390 -6.44 -13.43 -23.64
CA GLY A 390 -6.97 -13.10 -24.95
C GLY A 390 -6.87 -11.58 -25.26
N VAL A 391 -5.75 -10.95 -24.90
CA VAL A 391 -5.52 -9.52 -25.12
C VAL A 391 -4.26 -9.27 -25.95
N GLU A 392 -4.27 -8.18 -26.72
CA GLU A 392 -3.10 -7.65 -27.40
C GLU A 392 -2.56 -6.44 -26.63
N ALA A 393 -1.23 -6.36 -26.48
CA ALA A 393 -0.61 -5.24 -25.80
C ALA A 393 -0.73 -3.95 -26.61
N ALA A 394 -1.08 -2.86 -25.96
CA ALA A 394 -0.97 -1.53 -26.54
C ALA A 394 0.51 -1.12 -26.57
N THR A 395 1.07 -0.99 -27.77
CA THR A 395 2.50 -0.69 -27.98
C THR A 395 2.74 0.65 -28.67
N ASP A 396 1.73 1.21 -29.31
CA ASP A 396 1.77 2.56 -29.85
C ASP A 396 1.55 3.59 -28.73
N PRO A 397 2.35 4.68 -28.64
CA PRO A 397 2.23 5.68 -27.58
C PRO A 397 0.86 6.35 -27.52
N ASP A 398 0.27 6.72 -28.67
CA ASP A 398 -1.03 7.42 -28.73
C ASP A 398 -2.17 6.46 -28.32
N GLU A 399 -2.05 5.20 -28.71
CA GLU A 399 -2.97 4.14 -28.26
C GLU A 399 -2.87 3.95 -26.75
N ARG A 400 -1.67 3.93 -26.18
CA ARG A 400 -1.46 3.77 -24.72
C ARG A 400 -2.08 4.91 -23.95
N GLU A 401 -1.91 6.16 -24.39
CA GLU A 401 -2.52 7.33 -23.78
C GLU A 401 -4.05 7.23 -23.80
N THR A 402 -4.63 6.85 -24.94
CA THR A 402 -6.08 6.63 -25.08
C THR A 402 -6.59 5.54 -24.14
N VAL A 403 -5.93 4.38 -24.10
CA VAL A 403 -6.32 3.26 -23.22
C VAL A 403 -6.21 3.62 -21.75
N GLN A 404 -5.22 4.42 -21.36
CA GLN A 404 -5.07 4.90 -19.99
C GLN A 404 -6.18 5.90 -19.61
N ALA A 405 -6.51 6.84 -20.50
CA ALA A 405 -7.61 7.77 -20.27
C ALA A 405 -8.97 7.07 -20.14
N GLU A 406 -9.22 6.06 -20.97
CA GLU A 406 -10.43 5.21 -20.87
C GLU A 406 -10.48 4.41 -19.56
N LEU A 407 -9.33 3.92 -19.08
CA LEU A 407 -9.23 3.23 -17.78
C LEU A 407 -9.52 4.18 -16.63
N ASP A 408 -8.93 5.38 -16.64
CA ASP A 408 -9.19 6.40 -15.61
C ASP A 408 -10.68 6.79 -15.58
N ALA A 409 -11.32 6.97 -16.75
CA ALA A 409 -12.76 7.24 -16.82
C ALA A 409 -13.59 6.11 -16.19
N ALA A 410 -13.27 4.85 -16.50
CA ALA A 410 -13.94 3.70 -15.88
C ALA A 410 -13.73 3.64 -14.36
N ALA A 411 -12.52 3.99 -13.88
CA ALA A 411 -12.25 4.05 -12.46
C ALA A 411 -13.07 5.15 -11.76
N PHE A 412 -13.25 6.33 -12.37
CA PHE A 412 -14.16 7.36 -11.83
C PHE A 412 -15.57 6.81 -11.65
N HIS A 413 -16.11 6.10 -12.64
CA HIS A 413 -17.43 5.46 -12.52
C HIS A 413 -17.46 4.39 -11.41
N ALA A 414 -16.44 3.55 -11.33
CA ALA A 414 -16.34 2.51 -10.30
C ALA A 414 -16.31 3.10 -8.88
N TYR A 415 -15.74 4.28 -8.70
CA TYR A 415 -15.74 5.03 -7.44
C TYR A 415 -17.01 5.85 -7.19
N GLY A 416 -17.96 5.92 -8.15
CA GLY A 416 -19.15 6.77 -8.06
C GLY A 416 -18.83 8.27 -8.12
N LEU A 417 -17.75 8.65 -8.81
CA LEU A 417 -17.27 10.04 -8.93
C LEU A 417 -17.70 10.73 -10.24
N SER A 418 -18.54 10.12 -11.02
CA SER A 418 -19.07 10.65 -12.30
C SER A 418 -20.29 11.51 -12.09
#